data_10c6ea2761cb9324c67d68f3acdbc56c
#
_entry.id   10c6ea2761cb9324c67d68f3acdbc56c
#
_cell.length_a   1.000
_cell.length_b   1.000
_cell.length_c   1.000
_cell.angle_alpha   90.00
_cell.angle_beta   90.00
_cell.angle_gamma   90.00
#
_symmetry.space_group_name_H-M   'P 1'
#
loop_
_entity.id
_entity.type
_entity.pdbx_description
1 polymer ?
#
loop_
_entity_poly.entity_id
_entity_poly.type
_entity_poly.pdbx_seq_one_letter_code
_entity_poly.pdbx_strand_id
1 'polypeptide(L)'
;SEPINSSCLRLSEIMPDISHDSVNRFLCREKFTGYDLYLENSKELNLVGGSASVDDSVLDKPYSNPEHAVLIDYFWSGKHHKVVKGINLITLFYVDVTGKCLPINFRIYDKRQNKTKNDHFREMLAEVLLWGLQPAIVTGDAWYSGLKNLKHIRKNELDFLFGIEIDRQVSIEKGSYIRVDQIDDFPSNGRVVYLKEFGNVRVFRQIFKNTYRYYIMGVAKLENLELI
;
A
#
# COMPACT_ATOMS: atom_id res chain seq x y z
N SER A 1 -0.63 -24.91 -4.45
CA SER A 1 0.43 -23.95 -4.76
C SER A 1 1.63 -24.22 -3.88
N GLU A 2 2.77 -24.57 -4.47
CA GLU A 2 4.01 -24.73 -3.74
C GLU A 2 4.63 -23.34 -3.47
N PRO A 3 4.87 -22.96 -2.22
CA PRO A 3 5.36 -21.62 -1.88
C PRO A 3 6.88 -21.47 -2.04
N ILE A 4 7.61 -22.45 -2.57
CA ILE A 4 9.07 -22.49 -2.52
C ILE A 4 9.65 -22.57 -3.93
N ASN A 5 10.35 -21.49 -4.33
CA ASN A 5 11.25 -21.41 -5.50
C ASN A 5 10.67 -21.88 -6.84
N SER A 6 9.70 -21.14 -7.36
CA SER A 6 9.22 -21.32 -8.73
C SER A 6 10.31 -20.93 -9.72
N SER A 7 11.11 -21.89 -10.18
CA SER A 7 12.04 -21.71 -11.30
C SER A 7 11.37 -22.11 -12.61
N CYS A 8 11.92 -21.64 -13.75
CA CYS A 8 11.45 -22.08 -15.08
C CYS A 8 11.54 -23.59 -15.24
N LEU A 9 12.56 -24.24 -14.62
CA LEU A 9 12.70 -25.68 -14.59
C LEU A 9 11.55 -26.34 -13.83
N ARG A 10 11.24 -25.84 -12.61
CA ARG A 10 10.13 -26.39 -11.81
C ARG A 10 8.79 -26.24 -12.50
N LEU A 11 8.56 -25.11 -13.18
CA LEU A 11 7.35 -24.88 -13.93
C LEU A 11 7.21 -25.88 -15.09
N SER A 12 8.32 -26.18 -15.81
CA SER A 12 8.29 -27.19 -16.88
C SER A 12 8.08 -28.63 -16.37
N GLU A 13 8.46 -28.95 -15.13
CA GLU A 13 8.14 -30.24 -14.51
C GLU A 13 6.64 -30.40 -14.20
N ILE A 14 5.96 -29.29 -13.85
CA ILE A 14 4.52 -29.29 -13.56
C ILE A 14 3.70 -29.23 -14.87
N MET A 15 4.26 -28.61 -15.91
CA MET A 15 3.65 -28.43 -17.22
C MET A 15 4.49 -29.20 -18.27
N PRO A 16 4.32 -30.52 -18.42
CA PRO A 16 5.22 -31.36 -19.21
C PRO A 16 5.30 -31.00 -20.71
N ASP A 17 4.30 -30.34 -21.24
CA ASP A 17 4.25 -29.88 -22.63
C ASP A 17 5.05 -28.59 -22.89
N ILE A 18 5.62 -27.95 -21.83
CA ILE A 18 6.32 -26.69 -21.91
C ILE A 18 7.73 -26.84 -21.39
N SER A 19 8.73 -26.67 -22.25
CA SER A 19 10.13 -26.73 -21.82
C SER A 19 10.52 -25.50 -20.97
N HIS A 20 11.51 -25.66 -20.09
CA HIS A 20 12.05 -24.55 -19.29
C HIS A 20 12.59 -23.38 -20.16
N ASP A 21 13.14 -23.68 -21.34
CA ASP A 21 13.58 -22.67 -22.30
C ASP A 21 12.42 -21.88 -22.90
N SER A 22 11.29 -22.53 -23.13
CA SER A 22 10.07 -21.85 -23.60
C SER A 22 9.52 -20.91 -22.55
N VAL A 23 9.51 -21.32 -21.28
CA VAL A 23 9.15 -20.45 -20.15
C VAL A 23 10.09 -19.27 -20.04
N ASN A 24 11.40 -19.51 -20.11
CA ASN A 24 12.39 -18.42 -20.02
C ASN A 24 12.26 -17.43 -21.17
N ARG A 25 12.09 -17.92 -22.42
CA ARG A 25 11.86 -17.06 -23.59
C ARG A 25 10.58 -16.25 -23.48
N PHE A 26 9.50 -16.86 -22.94
CA PHE A 26 8.25 -16.16 -22.67
C PHE A 26 8.48 -15.01 -21.68
N LEU A 27 9.09 -15.26 -20.52
CA LEU A 27 9.38 -14.23 -19.50
C LEU A 27 10.29 -13.11 -20.01
N CYS A 28 11.26 -13.42 -20.91
CA CYS A 28 12.13 -12.41 -21.50
C CYS A 28 11.42 -11.54 -22.56
N ARG A 29 10.44 -12.12 -23.26
CA ARG A 29 9.70 -11.44 -24.34
C ARG A 29 8.57 -10.58 -23.81
N GLU A 30 7.80 -11.09 -22.85
CA GLU A 30 6.62 -10.42 -22.34
C GLU A 30 6.98 -9.28 -21.38
N LYS A 31 6.32 -8.14 -21.55
CA LYS A 31 6.50 -6.95 -20.71
C LYS A 31 5.16 -6.61 -20.08
N PHE A 32 4.87 -7.29 -18.98
CA PHE A 32 3.64 -7.04 -18.23
C PHE A 32 3.70 -5.71 -17.50
N THR A 33 2.61 -4.96 -17.58
CA THR A 33 2.40 -3.68 -16.91
C THR A 33 1.42 -3.81 -15.75
N GLY A 34 1.27 -2.76 -14.95
CA GLY A 34 0.21 -2.69 -13.94
C GLY A 34 -1.20 -2.77 -14.56
N TYR A 35 -1.37 -2.28 -15.80
CA TYR A 35 -2.65 -2.37 -16.50
C TYR A 35 -3.00 -3.81 -16.91
N ASP A 36 -2.03 -4.59 -17.38
CA ASP A 36 -2.26 -6.01 -17.70
C ASP A 36 -2.68 -6.80 -16.44
N LEU A 37 -2.02 -6.54 -15.30
CA LEU A 37 -2.41 -7.11 -14.01
C LEU A 37 -3.84 -6.71 -13.63
N TYR A 38 -4.19 -5.43 -13.80
CA TYR A 38 -5.52 -4.92 -13.51
C TYR A 38 -6.57 -5.59 -14.40
N LEU A 39 -6.35 -5.66 -15.71
CA LEU A 39 -7.28 -6.29 -16.66
C LEU A 39 -7.56 -7.76 -16.32
N GLU A 40 -6.56 -8.50 -15.88
CA GLU A 40 -6.75 -9.91 -15.53
C GLU A 40 -7.51 -10.05 -14.21
N ASN A 41 -7.09 -9.33 -13.17
CA ASN A 41 -7.67 -9.47 -11.85
C ASN A 41 -9.05 -8.80 -11.70
N SER A 42 -9.34 -7.75 -12.48
CA SER A 42 -10.65 -7.09 -12.46
C SER A 42 -11.81 -7.97 -12.90
N LYS A 43 -11.54 -9.01 -13.71
CA LYS A 43 -12.55 -10.01 -14.11
C LYS A 43 -13.12 -10.80 -12.93
N GLU A 44 -12.35 -10.85 -11.85
CA GLU A 44 -12.60 -11.68 -10.67
C GLU A 44 -13.12 -10.88 -9.47
N LEU A 45 -13.20 -9.54 -9.57
CA LEU A 45 -13.47 -8.62 -8.47
C LEU A 45 -14.75 -7.82 -8.70
N ASN A 46 -15.46 -7.54 -7.61
CA ASN A 46 -16.43 -6.43 -7.62
C ASN A 46 -15.69 -5.12 -7.43
N LEU A 47 -15.62 -4.31 -8.48
CA LEU A 47 -14.79 -3.09 -8.52
C LEU A 47 -15.35 -1.91 -7.73
N VAL A 48 -16.50 -2.05 -7.08
CA VAL A 48 -17.20 -0.95 -6.38
C VAL A 48 -17.29 -1.22 -4.87
N GLY A 49 -16.96 -0.21 -4.07
CA GLY A 49 -17.23 -0.18 -2.63
C GLY A 49 -16.22 -0.90 -1.74
N GLY A 50 -15.21 -1.54 -2.31
CA GLY A 50 -14.17 -2.24 -1.54
C GLY A 50 -13.07 -1.31 -0.99
N SER A 51 -11.97 -1.92 -0.51
CA SER A 51 -10.81 -1.24 0.07
C SER A 51 -9.58 -1.41 -0.81
N ALA A 52 -8.93 -0.30 -1.18
CA ALA A 52 -7.64 -0.30 -1.85
C ALA A 52 -6.51 -0.14 -0.81
N SER A 53 -5.57 -1.09 -0.76
CA SER A 53 -4.50 -1.12 0.24
C SER A 53 -3.13 -1.02 -0.42
N VAL A 54 -2.30 -0.07 0.00
CA VAL A 54 -0.92 0.06 -0.46
C VAL A 54 0.05 -0.52 0.56
N ASP A 55 1.01 -1.29 0.05
CA ASP A 55 2.14 -1.80 0.84
C ASP A 55 3.37 -1.98 -0.05
N ASP A 56 4.55 -2.09 0.55
CA ASP A 56 5.76 -2.46 -0.17
C ASP A 56 6.52 -3.61 0.51
N SER A 57 7.13 -4.42 -0.32
CA SER A 57 7.92 -5.55 0.13
C SER A 57 9.25 -5.64 -0.59
N VAL A 58 10.26 -6.21 0.08
CA VAL A 58 11.55 -6.48 -0.53
C VAL A 58 11.63 -7.95 -0.91
N LEU A 59 11.78 -8.21 -2.20
CA LEU A 59 12.08 -9.53 -2.75
C LEU A 59 13.57 -9.79 -2.63
N ASP A 60 13.96 -10.59 -1.66
CA ASP A 60 15.37 -10.86 -1.34
C ASP A 60 16.13 -11.47 -2.53
N LYS A 61 17.28 -10.90 -2.85
CA LYS A 61 18.20 -11.36 -3.91
C LYS A 61 19.65 -11.40 -3.38
N PRO A 62 19.94 -12.20 -2.33
CA PRO A 62 21.22 -12.16 -1.63
C PRO A 62 22.42 -12.49 -2.52
N TYR A 63 22.23 -13.37 -3.51
CA TYR A 63 23.29 -13.85 -4.39
C TYR A 63 23.45 -13.06 -5.70
N SER A 64 22.57 -12.10 -5.97
CA SER A 64 22.65 -11.31 -7.19
C SER A 64 23.67 -10.18 -7.06
N ASN A 65 24.34 -9.84 -8.16
CA ASN A 65 25.24 -8.69 -8.22
C ASN A 65 24.46 -7.44 -8.68
N PRO A 66 24.38 -6.36 -7.88
CA PRO A 66 23.70 -5.11 -8.28
C PRO A 66 24.32 -4.46 -9.51
N GLU A 67 25.61 -4.67 -9.81
CA GLU A 67 26.27 -4.14 -11.00
C GLU A 67 25.71 -4.71 -12.31
N HIS A 68 25.19 -5.94 -12.25
CA HIS A 68 24.63 -6.64 -13.41
C HIS A 68 23.10 -6.66 -13.44
N ALA A 69 22.45 -6.24 -12.34
CA ALA A 69 21.00 -6.29 -12.21
C ALA A 69 20.46 -4.94 -11.69
N VAL A 70 20.11 -4.10 -12.63
CA VAL A 70 19.77 -2.67 -12.50
C VAL A 70 18.72 -2.37 -11.42
N LEU A 71 17.78 -3.29 -11.14
CA LEU A 71 16.70 -3.10 -10.17
C LEU A 71 17.03 -3.67 -8.77
N ILE A 72 18.21 -4.26 -8.61
CA ILE A 72 18.66 -4.81 -7.33
C ILE A 72 19.46 -3.74 -6.58
N ASP A 73 19.03 -3.45 -5.36
CA ASP A 73 19.67 -2.47 -4.48
C ASP A 73 19.45 -2.89 -3.01
N TYR A 74 19.90 -2.08 -2.08
CA TYR A 74 19.75 -2.31 -0.65
C TYR A 74 18.54 -1.56 -0.11
N PHE A 75 17.60 -2.31 0.51
CA PHE A 75 16.37 -1.79 1.06
C PHE A 75 16.15 -2.28 2.49
N TRP A 76 15.49 -1.48 3.31
CA TRP A 76 15.01 -1.92 4.60
C TRP A 76 13.91 -2.96 4.42
N SER A 77 14.04 -4.11 5.06
CA SER A 77 13.06 -5.19 5.04
C SER A 77 12.37 -5.31 6.40
N GLY A 78 11.05 -5.06 6.42
CA GLY A 78 10.24 -5.29 7.63
C GLY A 78 10.22 -6.74 8.08
N LYS A 79 10.37 -7.70 7.15
CA LYS A 79 10.48 -9.13 7.45
C LYS A 79 11.74 -9.49 8.23
N HIS A 80 12.87 -8.89 7.86
CA HIS A 80 14.18 -9.20 8.43
C HIS A 80 14.63 -8.19 9.49
N HIS A 81 13.91 -7.09 9.67
CA HIS A 81 14.27 -5.96 10.54
C HIS A 81 15.73 -5.46 10.32
N LYS A 82 16.14 -5.45 9.05
CA LYS A 82 17.47 -4.99 8.61
C LYS A 82 17.46 -4.62 7.14
N VAL A 83 18.52 -3.94 6.70
CA VAL A 83 18.74 -3.68 5.28
C VAL A 83 19.16 -4.99 4.60
N VAL A 84 18.47 -5.33 3.51
CA VAL A 84 18.74 -6.51 2.68
C VAL A 84 18.91 -6.10 1.22
N LYS A 85 19.65 -6.92 0.48
CA LYS A 85 19.80 -6.77 -0.96
C LYS A 85 18.64 -7.44 -1.68
N GLY A 86 17.95 -6.70 -2.56
CA GLY A 86 16.78 -7.22 -3.24
C GLY A 86 16.13 -6.23 -4.20
N ILE A 87 14.93 -6.55 -4.62
CA ILE A 87 14.06 -5.70 -5.43
C ILE A 87 12.92 -5.22 -4.53
N ASN A 88 12.70 -3.90 -4.47
CA ASN A 88 11.55 -3.37 -3.72
C ASN A 88 10.34 -3.26 -4.64
N LEU A 89 9.27 -3.95 -4.26
CA LEU A 89 8.00 -4.00 -4.96
C LEU A 89 6.96 -3.23 -4.18
N ILE A 90 6.38 -2.20 -4.78
CA ILE A 90 5.22 -1.48 -4.24
C ILE A 90 3.99 -2.09 -4.89
N THR A 91 3.01 -2.49 -4.10
CA THR A 91 1.79 -3.15 -4.58
C THR A 91 0.56 -2.41 -4.08
N LEU A 92 -0.40 -2.24 -4.96
CA LEU A 92 -1.75 -1.82 -4.61
C LEU A 92 -2.67 -3.04 -4.70
N PHE A 93 -3.19 -3.48 -3.57
CA PHE A 93 -4.18 -4.55 -3.44
C PHE A 93 -5.59 -3.97 -3.39
N TYR A 94 -6.56 -4.76 -3.80
CA TYR A 94 -7.95 -4.43 -3.60
C TYR A 94 -8.68 -5.60 -2.96
N VAL A 95 -9.39 -5.31 -1.89
CA VAL A 95 -10.31 -6.24 -1.24
C VAL A 95 -11.71 -5.79 -1.59
N ASP A 96 -12.43 -6.60 -2.33
CA ASP A 96 -13.78 -6.27 -2.74
C ASP A 96 -14.80 -6.48 -1.60
N VAL A 97 -16.06 -6.10 -1.85
CA VAL A 97 -17.14 -6.22 -0.86
C VAL A 97 -17.49 -7.66 -0.49
N THR A 98 -17.01 -8.65 -1.23
CA THR A 98 -17.16 -10.09 -0.93
C THR A 98 -16.00 -10.65 -0.11
N GLY A 99 -14.94 -9.83 0.11
CA GLY A 99 -13.73 -10.23 0.81
C GLY A 99 -12.66 -10.85 -0.10
N LYS A 100 -12.86 -10.88 -1.41
CA LYS A 100 -11.84 -11.34 -2.36
C LYS A 100 -10.74 -10.30 -2.47
N CYS A 101 -9.48 -10.74 -2.30
CA CYS A 101 -8.30 -9.86 -2.27
C CYS A 101 -7.35 -10.20 -3.41
N LEU A 102 -7.11 -9.27 -4.32
CA LEU A 102 -6.16 -9.41 -5.42
C LEU A 102 -5.31 -8.14 -5.62
N PRO A 103 -4.07 -8.27 -6.10
CA PRO A 103 -3.27 -7.12 -6.50
C PRO A 103 -3.87 -6.50 -7.77
N ILE A 104 -3.95 -5.17 -7.82
CA ILE A 104 -4.56 -4.44 -8.94
C ILE A 104 -3.59 -3.51 -9.65
N ASN A 105 -2.47 -3.19 -9.02
CA ASN A 105 -1.39 -2.42 -9.63
C ASN A 105 -0.08 -2.67 -8.88
N PHE A 106 1.04 -2.44 -9.54
CA PHE A 106 2.36 -2.57 -8.92
C PHE A 106 3.39 -1.62 -9.52
N ARG A 107 4.46 -1.36 -8.78
CA ARG A 107 5.68 -0.68 -9.25
C ARG A 107 6.91 -1.36 -8.67
N ILE A 108 7.94 -1.48 -9.47
CA ILE A 108 9.27 -1.80 -8.98
C ILE A 108 9.95 -0.47 -8.64
N TYR A 109 10.34 -0.31 -7.39
CA TYR A 109 10.99 0.92 -6.94
C TYR A 109 12.46 0.95 -7.32
N ASP A 110 12.82 1.94 -8.11
CA ASP A 110 14.20 2.21 -8.53
C ASP A 110 14.66 3.55 -7.95
N LYS A 111 15.64 3.52 -7.03
CA LYS A 111 16.19 4.72 -6.37
C LYS A 111 16.82 5.72 -7.34
N ARG A 112 17.21 5.30 -8.53
CA ARG A 112 17.80 6.16 -9.57
C ARG A 112 16.75 6.99 -10.29
N GLN A 113 15.48 6.60 -10.22
CA GLN A 113 14.38 7.42 -10.69
C GLN A 113 14.14 8.54 -9.67
N ASN A 114 13.88 9.73 -10.16
CA ASN A 114 13.62 10.89 -9.29
C ASN A 114 12.19 10.88 -8.74
N LYS A 115 11.75 9.71 -8.24
CA LYS A 115 10.41 9.46 -7.68
C LYS A 115 10.53 8.72 -6.35
N THR A 116 9.70 9.11 -5.40
CA THR A 116 9.57 8.40 -4.12
C THR A 116 8.52 7.28 -4.21
N LYS A 117 8.51 6.36 -3.25
CA LYS A 117 7.44 5.35 -3.12
C LYS A 117 6.05 6.00 -2.99
N ASN A 118 5.97 7.16 -2.33
CA ASN A 118 4.75 7.92 -2.19
C ASN A 118 4.28 8.54 -3.53
N ASP A 119 5.20 8.92 -4.42
CA ASP A 119 4.86 9.36 -5.77
C ASP A 119 4.26 8.20 -6.58
N HIS A 120 4.92 7.03 -6.55
CA HIS A 120 4.42 5.81 -7.19
C HIS A 120 3.03 5.41 -6.65
N PHE A 121 2.80 5.49 -5.34
CA PHE A 121 1.49 5.20 -4.76
C PHE A 121 0.40 6.11 -5.35
N ARG A 122 0.64 7.43 -5.42
CA ARG A 122 -0.36 8.37 -5.97
C ARG A 122 -0.64 8.13 -7.45
N GLU A 123 0.40 7.80 -8.22
CA GLU A 123 0.25 7.42 -9.63
C GLU A 123 -0.57 6.14 -9.78
N MET A 124 -0.22 5.08 -9.04
CA MET A 124 -0.95 3.81 -9.07
C MET A 124 -2.42 3.96 -8.68
N LEU A 125 -2.70 4.78 -7.65
CA LEU A 125 -4.09 5.05 -7.25
C LEU A 125 -4.84 5.79 -8.36
N ALA A 126 -4.26 6.85 -8.94
CA ALA A 126 -4.88 7.59 -10.02
C ALA A 126 -5.16 6.71 -11.25
N GLU A 127 -4.23 5.82 -11.60
CA GLU A 127 -4.38 4.87 -12.71
C GLU A 127 -5.55 3.91 -12.49
N VAL A 128 -5.64 3.25 -11.33
CA VAL A 128 -6.72 2.28 -11.08
C VAL A 128 -8.10 2.95 -11.02
N LEU A 129 -8.18 4.19 -10.52
CA LEU A 129 -9.42 4.97 -10.58
C LEU A 129 -9.80 5.29 -12.03
N LEU A 130 -8.83 5.67 -12.87
CA LEU A 130 -9.04 5.91 -14.30
C LEU A 130 -9.48 4.64 -15.03
N TRP A 131 -8.98 3.47 -14.62
CA TRP A 131 -9.35 2.16 -15.20
C TRP A 131 -10.72 1.65 -14.75
N GLY A 132 -11.38 2.37 -13.84
CA GLY A 132 -12.76 2.09 -13.43
C GLY A 132 -12.92 1.50 -12.02
N LEU A 133 -11.84 1.38 -11.22
CA LEU A 133 -11.98 1.00 -9.82
C LEU A 133 -12.68 2.11 -9.03
N GLN A 134 -13.62 1.74 -8.18
CA GLN A 134 -14.38 2.65 -7.31
C GLN A 134 -14.29 2.18 -5.85
N PRO A 135 -13.13 2.29 -5.19
CA PRO A 135 -12.98 1.89 -3.80
C PRO A 135 -13.73 2.86 -2.89
N ALA A 136 -14.28 2.37 -1.78
CA ALA A 136 -14.85 3.23 -0.75
C ALA A 136 -13.76 3.85 0.13
N ILE A 137 -12.65 3.12 0.34
CA ILE A 137 -11.59 3.52 1.27
C ILE A 137 -10.22 3.11 0.76
N VAL A 138 -9.23 3.93 1.09
CA VAL A 138 -7.80 3.64 0.83
C VAL A 138 -7.11 3.40 2.16
N THR A 139 -6.31 2.32 2.24
CA THR A 139 -5.61 1.94 3.47
C THR A 139 -4.11 1.73 3.23
N GLY A 140 -3.33 1.76 4.29
CA GLY A 140 -1.90 1.51 4.25
C GLY A 140 -1.24 1.68 5.61
N ASP A 141 0.06 1.47 5.67
CA ASP A 141 0.85 1.69 6.88
C ASP A 141 1.17 3.18 7.12
N ALA A 142 1.92 3.45 8.19
CA ALA A 142 2.29 4.81 8.58
C ALA A 142 3.17 5.52 7.53
N TRP A 143 3.95 4.77 6.75
CA TRP A 143 4.82 5.33 5.71
C TRP A 143 4.03 6.07 4.62
N TYR A 144 2.83 5.57 4.30
CA TYR A 144 1.95 6.15 3.28
C TYR A 144 0.98 7.20 3.83
N SER A 145 0.98 7.50 5.15
CA SER A 145 0.10 8.49 5.78
C SER A 145 0.54 9.95 5.57
N GLY A 146 1.45 10.20 4.64
CA GLY A 146 1.98 11.54 4.36
C GLY A 146 0.90 12.51 3.84
N LEU A 147 1.03 13.80 4.20
CA LEU A 147 0.06 14.84 3.89
C LEU A 147 -0.32 14.92 2.40
N LYS A 148 0.66 14.77 1.51
CA LYS A 148 0.41 14.77 0.05
C LYS A 148 -0.48 13.61 -0.39
N ASN A 149 -0.30 12.42 0.20
CA ASN A 149 -1.13 11.25 -0.08
C ASN A 149 -2.56 11.45 0.43
N LEU A 150 -2.72 11.92 1.68
CA LEU A 150 -4.05 12.18 2.23
C LEU A 150 -4.81 13.23 1.43
N LYS A 151 -4.14 14.32 1.00
CA LYS A 151 -4.74 15.33 0.12
C LYS A 151 -5.12 14.76 -1.24
N HIS A 152 -4.31 13.86 -1.80
CA HIS A 152 -4.59 13.19 -3.08
C HIS A 152 -5.82 12.28 -2.96
N ILE A 153 -5.93 11.49 -1.90
CA ILE A 153 -7.09 10.61 -1.64
C ILE A 153 -8.37 11.45 -1.49
N ARG A 154 -8.33 12.50 -0.66
CA ARG A 154 -9.47 13.41 -0.46
C ARG A 154 -9.89 14.13 -1.74
N LYS A 155 -8.94 14.52 -2.60
CA LYS A 155 -9.24 15.16 -3.90
C LYS A 155 -10.03 14.22 -4.83
N ASN A 156 -9.86 12.90 -4.68
CA ASN A 156 -10.60 11.88 -5.42
C ASN A 156 -11.86 11.42 -4.68
N GLU A 157 -12.30 12.16 -3.65
CA GLU A 157 -13.54 11.89 -2.87
C GLU A 157 -13.56 10.52 -2.20
N LEU A 158 -12.37 10.00 -1.85
CA LEU A 158 -12.18 8.71 -1.19
C LEU A 158 -11.95 8.91 0.31
N ASP A 159 -12.43 7.95 1.10
CA ASP A 159 -12.06 7.83 2.50
C ASP A 159 -10.68 7.17 2.65
N PHE A 160 -10.09 7.30 3.82
CA PHE A 160 -8.82 6.65 4.12
C PHE A 160 -8.74 6.15 5.56
N LEU A 161 -7.94 5.09 5.76
CA LEU A 161 -7.52 4.60 7.06
C LEU A 161 -6.04 4.22 6.99
N PHE A 162 -5.18 4.98 7.67
CA PHE A 162 -3.74 4.74 7.69
C PHE A 162 -3.22 4.61 9.13
N GLY A 163 -2.20 3.77 9.31
CA GLY A 163 -1.33 3.89 10.46
C GLY A 163 -0.67 5.26 10.50
N ILE A 164 -0.30 5.74 11.69
CA ILE A 164 0.55 6.93 11.86
C ILE A 164 1.63 6.67 12.89
N GLU A 165 2.74 7.39 12.73
CA GLU A 165 3.83 7.36 13.70
C GLU A 165 3.40 8.00 15.02
N ILE A 166 3.96 7.49 16.12
CA ILE A 166 3.63 7.93 17.49
C ILE A 166 3.98 9.39 17.78
N ASP A 167 4.91 9.95 17.02
CA ASP A 167 5.36 11.34 17.13
C ASP A 167 4.59 12.31 16.21
N ARG A 168 3.57 11.81 15.49
CA ARG A 168 2.76 12.63 14.60
C ARG A 168 2.14 13.80 15.35
N GLN A 169 2.39 15.02 14.85
CA GLN A 169 1.83 16.24 15.44
C GLN A 169 0.37 16.42 15.05
N VAL A 170 -0.48 16.57 16.05
CA VAL A 170 -1.91 16.82 15.94
C VAL A 170 -2.33 17.91 16.93
N SER A 171 -3.48 18.53 16.70
CA SER A 171 -4.01 19.55 17.59
C SER A 171 -5.41 19.17 18.04
N ILE A 172 -5.64 19.16 19.36
CA ILE A 172 -6.97 18.98 19.95
C ILE A 172 -7.70 20.31 19.97
N GLU A 173 -6.99 21.36 20.37
CA GLU A 173 -7.46 22.74 20.38
C GLU A 173 -6.70 23.54 19.33
N LYS A 174 -7.38 24.37 18.57
CA LYS A 174 -6.82 25.12 17.44
C LYS A 174 -5.51 25.84 17.83
N GLY A 175 -4.43 25.44 17.16
CA GLY A 175 -3.10 26.08 17.33
C GLY A 175 -2.17 25.43 18.35
N SER A 176 -2.67 24.52 19.19
CA SER A 176 -1.84 23.78 20.16
C SER A 176 -1.50 22.40 19.61
N TYR A 177 -0.29 22.22 19.09
CA TYR A 177 0.16 20.95 18.53
C TYR A 177 0.91 20.12 19.56
N ILE A 178 0.49 18.87 19.71
CA ILE A 178 1.13 17.85 20.55
C ILE A 178 1.36 16.58 19.75
N ARG A 179 2.21 15.71 20.22
CA ARG A 179 2.38 14.37 19.64
C ARG A 179 1.15 13.54 19.92
N VAL A 180 0.79 12.67 18.99
CA VAL A 180 -0.41 11.83 19.14
C VAL A 180 -0.33 10.89 20.36
N ASP A 181 0.88 10.44 20.74
CA ASP A 181 1.09 9.60 21.92
C ASP A 181 0.96 10.34 23.26
N GLN A 182 0.94 11.67 23.26
CA GLN A 182 0.71 12.53 24.42
C GLN A 182 -0.78 12.81 24.68
N ILE A 183 -1.66 12.27 23.87
CA ILE A 183 -3.10 12.37 24.09
C ILE A 183 -3.50 11.27 25.09
N ASP A 184 -3.93 11.67 26.29
CA ASP A 184 -4.28 10.72 27.35
C ASP A 184 -5.60 9.99 27.08
N ASP A 185 -6.61 10.71 26.59
CA ASP A 185 -7.96 10.20 26.39
C ASP A 185 -8.26 9.86 24.92
N PHE A 186 -8.53 8.58 24.67
CA PHE A 186 -9.00 8.05 23.40
C PHE A 186 -10.31 7.27 23.61
N PRO A 187 -11.46 7.88 23.33
CA PRO A 187 -12.72 7.14 23.36
C PRO A 187 -12.74 6.02 22.33
N SER A 188 -13.56 5.00 22.53
CA SER A 188 -13.63 3.81 21.68
C SER A 188 -13.97 4.11 20.21
N ASN A 189 -14.72 5.19 19.97
CA ASN A 189 -15.07 5.68 18.63
C ASN A 189 -14.00 6.62 18.03
N GLY A 190 -12.83 6.73 18.68
CA GLY A 190 -11.73 7.60 18.27
C GLY A 190 -11.95 9.06 18.63
N ARG A 191 -10.89 9.85 18.50
CA ARG A 191 -10.89 11.28 18.83
C ARG A 191 -10.70 12.13 17.57
N VAL A 192 -11.53 13.14 17.39
CA VAL A 192 -11.34 14.13 16.31
C VAL A 192 -10.22 15.08 16.72
N VAL A 193 -9.24 15.22 15.84
CA VAL A 193 -8.10 16.11 15.99
C VAL A 193 -7.85 16.87 14.70
N TYR A 194 -7.19 18.01 14.80
CA TYR A 194 -6.77 18.78 13.63
C TYR A 194 -5.36 18.37 13.20
N LEU A 195 -5.22 17.96 11.95
CA LEU A 195 -3.95 17.68 11.30
C LEU A 195 -3.51 18.94 10.52
N LYS A 196 -2.28 19.42 10.79
CA LYS A 196 -1.74 20.63 10.16
C LYS A 196 -1.80 20.55 8.65
N GLU A 197 -2.29 21.62 8.01
CA GLU A 197 -2.45 21.74 6.56
C GLU A 197 -3.41 20.74 5.90
N PHE A 198 -4.12 19.94 6.70
CA PHE A 198 -5.09 18.98 6.17
C PHE A 198 -6.52 19.27 6.68
N GLY A 199 -6.68 19.54 7.95
CA GLY A 199 -8.00 19.70 8.60
C GLY A 199 -8.29 18.60 9.59
N ASN A 200 -9.57 18.43 9.93
CA ASN A 200 -9.99 17.45 10.91
C ASN A 200 -9.86 16.02 10.38
N VAL A 201 -9.37 15.15 11.26
CA VAL A 201 -9.27 13.71 11.08
C VAL A 201 -9.69 13.02 12.36
N ARG A 202 -10.12 11.77 12.28
CA ARG A 202 -10.38 10.95 13.46
C ARG A 202 -9.19 10.05 13.73
N VAL A 203 -8.69 10.08 14.97
CA VAL A 203 -7.58 9.22 15.41
C VAL A 203 -8.13 8.14 16.32
N PHE A 204 -7.66 6.92 16.08
CA PHE A 204 -7.93 5.75 16.90
C PHE A 204 -6.63 5.28 17.55
N ARG A 205 -6.73 4.77 18.77
CA ARG A 205 -5.64 4.12 19.50
C ARG A 205 -5.99 2.65 19.73
N GLN A 206 -5.11 1.76 19.34
CA GLN A 206 -5.27 0.33 19.53
C GLN A 206 -4.09 -0.23 20.33
N ILE A 207 -4.37 -1.13 21.29
CA ILE A 207 -3.34 -1.88 22.01
C ILE A 207 -2.89 -3.04 21.14
N PHE A 208 -1.59 -3.17 20.93
CA PHE A 208 -0.98 -4.28 20.21
C PHE A 208 0.31 -4.73 20.93
N LYS A 209 0.36 -5.96 21.42
CA LYS A 209 1.54 -6.53 22.12
C LYS A 209 2.14 -5.58 23.17
N ASN A 210 1.34 -5.06 24.08
CA ASN A 210 1.72 -4.11 25.14
C ASN A 210 2.24 -2.75 24.66
N THR A 211 2.01 -2.38 23.39
CA THR A 211 2.29 -1.06 22.82
C THR A 211 1.04 -0.46 22.23
N TYR A 212 1.05 0.86 22.00
CA TYR A 212 -0.04 1.53 21.30
C TYR A 212 0.28 1.70 19.83
N ARG A 213 -0.71 1.45 18.98
CA ARG A 213 -0.72 1.82 17.58
C ARG A 213 -1.79 2.86 17.34
N TYR A 214 -1.48 3.82 16.49
CA TYR A 214 -2.40 4.90 16.16
C TYR A 214 -2.75 4.85 14.68
N TYR A 215 -4.02 5.17 14.40
CA TYR A 215 -4.57 5.17 13.05
C TYR A 215 -5.32 6.46 12.83
N ILE A 216 -5.29 6.99 11.59
CA ILE A 216 -6.10 8.14 11.18
C ILE A 216 -7.09 7.75 10.11
N MET A 217 -8.28 8.35 10.20
CA MET A 217 -9.36 8.19 9.23
C MET A 217 -9.90 9.55 8.81
N GLY A 218 -10.35 9.67 7.56
CA GLY A 218 -11.07 10.85 7.06
C GLY A 218 -12.37 11.09 7.82
N VAL A 219 -12.78 12.35 8.01
CA VAL A 219 -13.99 12.75 8.76
C VAL A 219 -15.16 13.05 7.81
N ALA A 220 -14.91 13.19 6.51
CA ALA A 220 -15.87 13.73 5.54
C ALA A 220 -17.24 12.99 5.45
N LYS A 221 -17.33 11.73 5.91
CA LYS A 221 -18.60 10.98 5.96
C LYS A 221 -19.19 10.81 7.35
N LEU A 222 -18.46 11.17 8.41
CA LEU A 222 -18.93 10.99 9.79
C LEU A 222 -19.80 12.14 10.30
N GLU A 223 -19.66 13.34 9.73
CA GLU A 223 -20.52 14.49 10.06
C GLU A 223 -21.99 14.26 9.67
N ASN A 224 -22.25 13.34 8.73
CA ASN A 224 -23.61 12.94 8.35
C ASN A 224 -24.21 11.82 9.21
N LEU A 225 -23.44 11.21 10.11
CA LEU A 225 -23.93 10.14 11.00
C LEU A 225 -24.26 10.60 12.42
N GLU A 226 -23.85 11.81 12.80
CA GLU A 226 -24.18 12.41 14.10
C GLU A 226 -25.48 13.25 14.06
N LEU A 227 -26.18 13.27 12.91
CA LEU A 227 -27.45 14.00 12.71
C LEU A 227 -28.66 13.06 12.54
N ILE A 228 -28.57 11.79 13.02
CA ILE A 228 -29.73 10.88 13.10
C ILE A 228 -29.98 10.51 14.55
#